data_0569e505deb9e7213d5eeb0d58eba991
#
_entry.id   0569e505deb9e7213d5eeb0d58eba991
#
_cell.length_a   1.000
_cell.length_b   1.000
_cell.length_c   1.000
_cell.angle_alpha   90.00
_cell.angle_beta   90.00
_cell.angle_gamma   90.00
#
_symmetry.space_group_name_H-M   'P 1'
#
loop_
_entity.id
_entity.type
_entity.pdbx_description
1 polymer ?
#
loop_
_entity_poly.entity_id
_entity_poly.type
_entity_poly.pdbx_seq_one_letter_code
_entity_poly.pdbx_strand_id
1 'polypeptide(L)'
;STPLYSSAASDVYKRQGFRCVDADQVAREVLLPGSPCIVQLQQEFGADIVDEAGQVRRRLLADRAFATPQGTARLTAITQPEIYHRLDLAMAEARQAGEKLFFVDGAVIVGTPFQKRCSHLVLVAAPYEISVQRICARDGIAPEMARRRLDAQLPENVLRAAADFVIENDGTLQQMQQRCNALLTALRKEAYGETSDEK
;
A
#
# COMPACT_ATOMS: atom_id res chain seq x y z
N SER A 1 1.50 4.27 8.49
CA SER A 1 0.35 5.03 7.96
C SER A 1 -0.34 4.17 6.92
N THR A 2 -1.52 3.67 7.24
CA THR A 2 -2.30 2.87 6.29
C THR A 2 -2.93 3.81 5.25
N PRO A 3 -2.83 3.51 3.97
CA PRO A 3 -3.45 4.34 2.94
C PRO A 3 -4.97 4.38 3.13
N LEU A 4 -5.49 5.58 3.02
CA LEU A 4 -6.89 5.89 3.32
C LEU A 4 -7.88 5.46 2.26
N TYR A 5 -7.36 5.19 1.08
CA TYR A 5 -8.18 4.97 -0.11
C TYR A 5 -8.28 3.52 -0.50
N SER A 6 -7.37 2.71 -0.04
CA SER A 6 -7.08 1.39 -0.49
C SER A 6 -8.01 0.32 0.11
N SER A 7 -8.34 0.38 1.39
CA SER A 7 -9.08 -0.69 2.05
C SER A 7 -10.44 -1.01 1.42
N ALA A 8 -11.21 0.01 1.00
CA ALA A 8 -12.53 -0.23 0.42
C ALA A 8 -12.44 -0.85 -0.99
N ALA A 9 -11.47 -0.45 -1.82
CA ALA A 9 -11.25 -1.05 -3.14
C ALA A 9 -10.67 -2.45 -3.02
N SER A 10 -9.69 -2.64 -2.15
CA SER A 10 -9.07 -3.93 -1.88
C SER A 10 -10.07 -4.95 -1.35
N ASP A 11 -11.01 -4.51 -0.49
CA ASP A 11 -12.10 -5.36 -0.03
C ASP A 11 -13.02 -5.80 -1.18
N VAL A 12 -13.28 -4.92 -2.15
CA VAL A 12 -14.06 -5.29 -3.33
C VAL A 12 -13.32 -6.35 -4.15
N TYR A 13 -12.01 -6.18 -4.38
CA TYR A 13 -11.20 -7.12 -5.15
C TYR A 13 -11.07 -8.49 -4.46
N LYS A 14 -10.82 -8.48 -3.15
CA LYS A 14 -10.76 -9.71 -2.32
C LYS A 14 -12.08 -10.47 -2.30
N ARG A 15 -13.23 -9.77 -2.16
CA ARG A 15 -14.57 -10.42 -2.19
C ARG A 15 -14.88 -11.05 -3.54
N GLN A 16 -14.26 -10.63 -4.61
CA GLN A 16 -14.40 -11.22 -5.94
C GLN A 16 -13.38 -12.33 -6.22
N GLY A 17 -12.63 -12.76 -5.20
CA GLY A 17 -11.71 -13.88 -5.29
C GLY A 17 -10.33 -13.53 -5.86
N PHE A 18 -9.99 -12.24 -6.03
CA PHE A 18 -8.65 -11.86 -6.44
C PHE A 18 -7.66 -11.85 -5.29
N ARG A 19 -6.44 -12.32 -5.55
CA ARG A 19 -5.35 -12.20 -4.61
C ARG A 19 -4.90 -10.74 -4.54
N CYS A 20 -4.89 -10.20 -3.31
CA CYS A 20 -4.47 -8.84 -3.04
C CYS A 20 -3.49 -8.84 -1.86
N VAL A 21 -2.34 -8.20 -2.02
CA VAL A 21 -1.34 -8.03 -0.96
C VAL A 21 -1.32 -6.57 -0.52
N ASP A 22 -1.37 -6.37 0.79
CA ASP A 22 -1.20 -5.07 1.44
C ASP A 22 0.30 -4.80 1.65
N ALA A 23 0.87 -3.89 0.85
CA ALA A 23 2.28 -3.53 0.93
C ALA A 23 2.64 -2.84 2.26
N ASP A 24 1.69 -2.15 2.91
CA ASP A 24 1.91 -1.57 4.23
C ASP A 24 1.97 -2.66 5.31
N GLN A 25 1.19 -3.74 5.15
CA GLN A 25 1.30 -4.90 6.03
C GLN A 25 2.65 -5.59 5.82
N VAL A 26 3.09 -5.79 4.59
CA VAL A 26 4.44 -6.33 4.30
C VAL A 26 5.53 -5.44 4.92
N ALA A 27 5.40 -4.11 4.82
CA ALA A 27 6.34 -3.18 5.46
C ALA A 27 6.36 -3.27 7.00
N ARG A 28 5.27 -3.73 7.63
CA ARG A 28 5.25 -4.03 9.07
C ARG A 28 5.90 -5.37 9.38
N GLU A 29 5.73 -6.34 8.50
CA GLU A 29 6.25 -7.70 8.66
C GLU A 29 7.77 -7.77 8.54
N VAL A 30 8.40 -6.90 7.73
CA VAL A 30 9.87 -6.83 7.64
C VAL A 30 10.53 -6.32 8.93
N LEU A 31 9.74 -5.84 9.89
CA LEU A 31 10.19 -5.46 11.22
C LEU A 31 9.87 -6.51 12.30
N LEU A 32 9.38 -7.69 11.94
CA LEU A 32 9.13 -8.78 12.88
C LEU A 32 10.42 -9.56 13.16
N PRO A 33 10.51 -10.23 14.33
CA PRO A 33 11.66 -11.08 14.68
C PRO A 33 11.99 -12.07 13.57
N GLY A 34 13.29 -12.25 13.31
CA GLY A 34 13.79 -13.12 12.23
C GLY A 34 13.90 -12.46 10.86
N SER A 35 13.44 -11.21 10.70
CA SER A 35 13.66 -10.47 9.46
C SER A 35 15.14 -10.13 9.26
N PRO A 36 15.68 -10.27 8.02
CA PRO A 36 17.05 -9.92 7.71
C PRO A 36 17.34 -8.42 7.88
N CYS A 37 16.31 -7.56 7.89
CA CYS A 37 16.47 -6.13 8.11
C CYS A 37 16.92 -5.78 9.54
N ILE A 38 16.57 -6.59 10.54
CA ILE A 38 16.75 -6.23 11.95
C ILE A 38 18.22 -5.98 12.30
N VAL A 39 19.13 -6.83 11.85
CA VAL A 39 20.55 -6.66 12.11
C VAL A 39 21.08 -5.35 11.53
N GLN A 40 20.71 -5.02 10.31
CA GLN A 40 21.13 -3.78 9.66
C GLN A 40 20.51 -2.55 10.34
N LEU A 41 19.24 -2.65 10.77
CA LEU A 41 18.57 -1.59 11.52
C LEU A 41 19.23 -1.35 12.88
N GLN A 42 19.65 -2.41 13.60
CA GLN A 42 20.38 -2.27 14.86
C GLN A 42 21.76 -1.61 14.66
N GLN A 43 22.47 -1.97 13.59
CA GLN A 43 23.77 -1.34 13.25
C GLN A 43 23.62 0.15 12.96
N GLU A 44 22.55 0.52 12.26
CA GLU A 44 22.31 1.91 11.83
C GLU A 44 21.70 2.78 12.92
N PHE A 45 20.70 2.26 13.64
CA PHE A 45 19.88 3.04 14.56
C PHE A 45 20.12 2.71 16.04
N GLY A 46 21.04 1.78 16.35
CA GLY A 46 21.42 1.37 17.69
C GLY A 46 20.81 0.03 18.11
N ALA A 47 21.55 -0.74 18.89
CA ALA A 47 21.16 -2.09 19.31
C ALA A 47 19.85 -2.10 20.15
N ASP A 48 19.59 -1.03 20.89
CA ASP A 48 18.46 -0.87 21.78
C ASP A 48 17.12 -0.65 21.10
N ILE A 49 17.09 -0.51 19.74
CA ILE A 49 15.83 -0.52 18.98
C ILE A 49 15.13 -1.87 18.99
N VAL A 50 15.82 -2.93 19.46
CA VAL A 50 15.25 -4.28 19.64
C VAL A 50 15.26 -4.60 21.12
N ASP A 51 14.17 -5.13 21.64
CA ASP A 51 14.04 -5.55 23.02
C ASP A 51 14.62 -6.97 23.25
N GLU A 52 14.60 -7.42 24.50
CA GLU A 52 15.11 -8.74 24.90
C GLU A 52 14.33 -9.91 24.27
N ALA A 53 13.09 -9.67 23.83
CA ALA A 53 12.27 -10.66 23.14
C ALA A 53 12.48 -10.63 21.60
N GLY A 54 13.43 -9.82 21.10
CA GLY A 54 13.73 -9.68 19.68
C GLY A 54 12.72 -8.81 18.91
N GLN A 55 11.84 -8.10 19.61
CA GLN A 55 10.83 -7.24 18.99
C GLN A 55 11.40 -5.85 18.72
N VAL A 56 11.10 -5.29 17.55
CA VAL A 56 11.48 -3.92 17.22
C VAL A 56 10.62 -2.92 18.02
N ARG A 57 11.28 -2.06 18.76
CA ARG A 57 10.71 -0.90 19.43
C ARG A 57 10.36 0.17 18.39
N ARG A 58 9.24 -0.04 17.68
CA ARG A 58 8.86 0.75 16.48
C ARG A 58 8.87 2.25 16.70
N ARG A 59 8.45 2.72 17.87
CA ARG A 59 8.45 4.15 18.19
C ARG A 59 9.87 4.69 18.26
N LEU A 60 10.77 4.00 18.96
CA LEU A 60 12.17 4.40 19.07
C LEU A 60 12.88 4.40 17.72
N LEU A 61 12.66 3.35 16.90
CA LEU A 61 13.16 3.31 15.53
C LEU A 61 12.63 4.48 14.70
N ALA A 62 11.33 4.76 14.78
CA ALA A 62 10.70 5.88 14.06
C ALA A 62 11.27 7.23 14.50
N ASP A 63 11.40 7.46 15.81
CA ASP A 63 11.95 8.70 16.37
C ASP A 63 13.38 8.95 15.85
N ARG A 64 14.22 7.91 15.74
CA ARG A 64 15.59 8.02 15.23
C ARG A 64 15.65 8.15 13.70
N ALA A 65 14.89 7.32 13.00
CA ALA A 65 14.92 7.28 11.54
C ALA A 65 14.32 8.56 10.91
N PHE A 66 13.27 9.12 11.52
CA PHE A 66 12.62 10.33 11.01
C PHE A 66 13.17 11.63 11.61
N ALA A 67 14.18 11.56 12.47
CA ALA A 67 14.85 12.76 13.00
C ALA A 67 15.58 13.58 11.91
N THR A 68 16.03 12.92 10.85
CA THR A 68 16.76 13.56 9.74
C THR A 68 16.36 12.96 8.39
N PRO A 69 16.46 13.70 7.27
CA PRO A 69 16.26 13.15 5.93
C PRO A 69 17.19 11.96 5.64
N GLN A 70 18.42 11.99 6.13
CA GLN A 70 19.40 10.93 5.98
C GLN A 70 18.96 9.65 6.72
N GLY A 71 18.44 9.78 7.95
CA GLY A 71 17.88 8.66 8.70
C GLY A 71 16.72 8.01 7.96
N THR A 72 15.81 8.81 7.41
CA THR A 72 14.69 8.33 6.59
C THR A 72 15.20 7.57 5.36
N ALA A 73 16.18 8.11 4.64
CA ALA A 73 16.78 7.46 3.48
C ALA A 73 17.44 6.11 3.85
N ARG A 74 18.14 6.02 4.99
CA ARG A 74 18.77 4.79 5.48
C ARG A 74 17.75 3.73 5.89
N LEU A 75 16.70 4.13 6.63
CA LEU A 75 15.58 3.22 6.94
C LEU A 75 15.00 2.62 5.66
N THR A 76 14.73 3.47 4.68
CA THR A 76 14.21 3.09 3.38
C THR A 76 15.16 2.13 2.65
N ALA A 77 16.46 2.46 2.59
CA ALA A 77 17.47 1.64 1.92
C ALA A 77 17.61 0.24 2.53
N ILE A 78 17.39 0.10 3.86
CA ILE A 78 17.44 -1.19 4.55
C ILE A 78 16.15 -1.99 4.33
N THR A 79 14.98 -1.34 4.41
CA THR A 79 13.70 -2.06 4.45
C THR A 79 13.10 -2.32 3.06
N GLN A 80 13.28 -1.41 2.10
CA GLN A 80 12.67 -1.54 0.76
C GLN A 80 13.08 -2.82 0.00
N PRO A 81 14.36 -3.24 -0.03
CA PRO A 81 14.74 -4.44 -0.76
C PRO A 81 13.99 -5.68 -0.26
N GLU A 82 13.83 -5.83 1.05
CA GLU A 82 13.10 -6.95 1.65
C GLU A 82 11.59 -6.85 1.40
N ILE A 83 11.01 -5.65 1.45
CA ILE A 83 9.60 -5.42 1.09
C ILE A 83 9.37 -5.86 -0.36
N TYR A 84 10.20 -5.41 -1.28
CA TYR A 84 10.07 -5.76 -2.70
C TYR A 84 10.26 -7.25 -2.95
N HIS A 85 11.22 -7.87 -2.28
CA HIS A 85 11.44 -9.31 -2.35
C HIS A 85 10.18 -10.09 -1.94
N ARG A 86 9.54 -9.74 -0.83
CA ARG A 86 8.29 -10.39 -0.38
C ARG A 86 7.13 -10.16 -1.35
N LEU A 87 7.00 -8.95 -1.90
CA LEU A 87 5.99 -8.67 -2.92
C LEU A 87 6.25 -9.47 -4.20
N ASP A 88 7.52 -9.60 -4.63
CA ASP A 88 7.90 -10.42 -5.79
C ASP A 88 7.58 -11.90 -5.57
N LEU A 89 7.82 -12.44 -4.37
CA LEU A 89 7.45 -13.81 -4.04
C LEU A 89 5.93 -14.01 -4.12
N ALA A 90 5.15 -13.11 -3.55
CA ALA A 90 3.70 -13.19 -3.61
C ALA A 90 3.16 -13.13 -5.06
N MET A 91 3.76 -12.27 -5.90
CA MET A 91 3.44 -12.23 -7.34
C MET A 91 3.83 -13.52 -8.06
N ALA A 92 4.98 -14.10 -7.73
CA ALA A 92 5.43 -15.37 -8.33
C ALA A 92 4.49 -16.52 -7.95
N GLU A 93 4.06 -16.59 -6.69
CA GLU A 93 3.09 -17.57 -6.22
C GLU A 93 1.74 -17.43 -6.94
N ALA A 94 1.25 -16.21 -7.13
CA ALA A 94 0.02 -15.95 -7.87
C ALA A 94 0.13 -16.43 -9.33
N ARG A 95 1.25 -16.15 -9.99
CA ARG A 95 1.52 -16.66 -11.36
C ARG A 95 1.56 -18.18 -11.43
N GLN A 96 2.21 -18.84 -10.44
CA GLN A 96 2.26 -20.31 -10.37
C GLN A 96 0.86 -20.91 -10.16
N ALA A 97 0.00 -20.22 -9.43
CA ALA A 97 -1.40 -20.59 -9.25
C ALA A 97 -2.28 -20.31 -10.48
N GLY A 98 -1.72 -19.78 -11.58
CA GLY A 98 -2.46 -19.45 -12.79
C GLY A 98 -3.27 -18.16 -12.73
N GLU A 99 -3.06 -17.35 -11.69
CA GLU A 99 -3.74 -16.08 -11.55
C GLU A 99 -3.17 -15.04 -12.53
N LYS A 100 -4.00 -14.47 -13.40
CA LYS A 100 -3.60 -13.43 -14.35
C LYS A 100 -3.74 -12.02 -13.82
N LEU A 101 -4.53 -11.83 -12.76
CA LEU A 101 -4.69 -10.57 -12.06
C LEU A 101 -4.26 -10.73 -10.60
N PHE A 102 -3.35 -9.87 -10.17
CA PHE A 102 -2.81 -9.78 -8.82
C PHE A 102 -2.74 -8.32 -8.42
N PHE A 103 -3.26 -8.00 -7.24
CA PHE A 103 -3.33 -6.62 -6.76
C PHE A 103 -2.32 -6.39 -5.63
N VAL A 104 -1.58 -5.29 -5.73
CA VAL A 104 -0.76 -4.78 -4.64
C VAL A 104 -1.36 -3.46 -4.17
N ASP A 105 -1.73 -3.43 -2.92
CA ASP A 105 -2.32 -2.29 -2.27
C ASP A 105 -1.31 -1.59 -1.38
N GLY A 106 -1.10 -0.29 -1.57
CA GLY A 106 -0.16 0.48 -0.77
C GLY A 106 -0.08 1.95 -1.17
N ALA A 107 0.06 2.82 -0.16
CA ALA A 107 0.11 4.27 -0.37
C ALA A 107 1.38 4.76 -1.07
N VAL A 108 2.46 3.99 -1.01
CA VAL A 108 3.80 4.41 -1.39
C VAL A 108 4.36 3.64 -2.58
N ILE A 109 3.52 3.33 -3.57
CA ILE A 109 3.95 2.66 -4.80
C ILE A 109 4.45 3.69 -5.83
N VAL A 110 3.73 4.81 -5.97
CA VAL A 110 4.05 5.86 -6.94
C VAL A 110 5.39 6.51 -6.64
N GLY A 111 6.22 6.67 -7.68
CA GLY A 111 7.57 7.23 -7.56
C GLY A 111 8.63 6.26 -7.04
N THR A 112 8.28 5.01 -6.75
CA THR A 112 9.23 3.99 -6.30
C THR A 112 9.65 3.04 -7.43
N PRO A 113 10.77 2.32 -7.30
CA PRO A 113 11.16 1.29 -8.27
C PRO A 113 10.12 0.18 -8.46
N PHE A 114 9.26 -0.07 -7.44
CA PHE A 114 8.21 -1.07 -7.51
C PHE A 114 7.11 -0.70 -8.52
N GLN A 115 6.85 0.60 -8.74
CA GLN A 115 5.90 1.06 -9.74
C GLN A 115 6.14 0.43 -11.13
N LYS A 116 7.40 0.26 -11.51
CA LYS A 116 7.79 -0.33 -12.82
C LYS A 116 7.45 -1.83 -12.95
N ARG A 117 7.08 -2.48 -11.85
CA ARG A 117 6.67 -3.90 -11.82
C ARG A 117 5.16 -4.07 -11.98
N CYS A 118 4.41 -2.99 -11.84
CA CYS A 118 2.97 -2.95 -12.01
C CYS A 118 2.65 -2.74 -13.50
N SER A 119 1.72 -3.52 -14.05
CA SER A 119 1.20 -3.32 -15.41
C SER A 119 0.32 -2.07 -15.46
N HIS A 120 -0.45 -1.84 -14.39
CA HIS A 120 -1.34 -0.70 -14.25
C HIS A 120 -1.27 -0.13 -12.84
N LEU A 121 -1.45 1.18 -12.75
CA LEU A 121 -1.66 1.90 -11.49
C LEU A 121 -3.11 2.36 -11.40
N VAL A 122 -3.77 1.96 -10.32
CA VAL A 122 -5.13 2.39 -9.99
C VAL A 122 -5.08 3.35 -8.82
N LEU A 123 -5.48 4.58 -9.02
CA LEU A 123 -5.68 5.54 -7.96
C LEU A 123 -7.13 5.48 -7.48
N VAL A 124 -7.32 5.28 -6.19
CA VAL A 124 -8.61 5.49 -5.52
C VAL A 124 -8.58 6.87 -4.89
N ALA A 125 -9.26 7.84 -5.47
CA ALA A 125 -9.26 9.23 -5.04
C ALA A 125 -10.53 9.57 -4.26
N ALA A 126 -10.41 10.44 -3.25
CA ALA A 126 -11.56 11.03 -2.58
C ALA A 126 -11.28 12.51 -2.26
N PRO A 127 -12.30 13.37 -2.23
CA PRO A 127 -12.13 14.74 -1.81
C PRO A 127 -11.42 14.87 -0.48
N TYR A 128 -10.53 15.85 -0.34
CA TYR A 128 -9.64 16.02 0.81
C TYR A 128 -10.40 16.02 2.15
N GLU A 129 -11.49 16.78 2.26
CA GLU A 129 -12.26 16.85 3.50
C GLU A 129 -13.01 15.54 3.81
N ILE A 130 -13.47 14.80 2.80
CA ILE A 130 -14.03 13.46 3.00
C ILE A 130 -12.95 12.51 3.53
N SER A 131 -11.74 12.62 3.03
CA SER A 131 -10.59 11.86 3.49
C SER A 131 -10.26 12.17 4.94
N VAL A 132 -10.22 13.45 5.33
CA VAL A 132 -10.03 13.87 6.72
C VAL A 132 -11.09 13.24 7.63
N GLN A 133 -12.37 13.36 7.27
CA GLN A 133 -13.47 12.79 8.07
C GLN A 133 -13.35 11.27 8.23
N ARG A 134 -13.03 10.56 7.15
CA ARG A 134 -12.85 9.10 7.18
C ARG A 134 -11.67 8.66 8.04
N ILE A 135 -10.55 9.41 8.00
CA ILE A 135 -9.40 9.15 8.88
C ILE A 135 -9.79 9.34 10.35
N CYS A 136 -10.41 10.46 10.67
CA CYS A 136 -10.83 10.75 12.03
C CYS A 136 -11.76 9.66 12.57
N ALA A 137 -12.75 9.25 11.77
CA ALA A 137 -13.71 8.22 12.16
C ALA A 137 -13.06 6.83 12.35
N ARG A 138 -12.10 6.48 11.50
CA ARG A 138 -11.44 5.16 11.54
C ARG A 138 -10.42 5.06 12.66
N ASP A 139 -9.57 6.11 12.83
CA ASP A 139 -8.38 6.06 13.68
C ASP A 139 -8.62 6.75 15.03
N GLY A 140 -9.77 7.40 15.23
CA GLY A 140 -10.08 8.12 16.48
C GLY A 140 -9.15 9.32 16.73
N ILE A 141 -8.62 9.96 15.68
CA ILE A 141 -7.68 11.08 15.79
C ILE A 141 -8.33 12.42 15.46
N ALA A 142 -7.72 13.50 15.97
CA ALA A 142 -8.17 14.86 15.67
C ALA A 142 -7.96 15.23 14.17
N PRO A 143 -8.80 16.13 13.61
CA PRO A 143 -8.72 16.55 12.21
C PRO A 143 -7.34 17.09 11.80
N GLU A 144 -6.65 17.80 12.67
CA GLU A 144 -5.30 18.33 12.42
C GLU A 144 -4.28 17.21 12.19
N MET A 145 -4.40 16.11 12.93
CA MET A 145 -3.55 14.94 12.74
C MET A 145 -3.85 14.21 11.43
N ALA A 146 -5.13 14.14 11.07
CA ALA A 146 -5.56 13.58 9.80
C ALA A 146 -5.03 14.40 8.61
N ARG A 147 -5.15 15.74 8.67
CA ARG A 147 -4.58 16.65 7.66
C ARG A 147 -3.09 16.48 7.51
N ARG A 148 -2.33 16.47 8.61
CA ARG A 148 -0.86 16.23 8.57
C ARG A 148 -0.49 14.93 7.87
N ARG A 149 -1.28 13.86 8.05
CA ARG A 149 -1.04 12.58 7.36
C ARG A 149 -1.33 12.66 5.87
N LEU A 150 -2.35 13.39 5.46
CA LEU A 150 -2.67 13.62 4.04
C LEU A 150 -1.61 14.49 3.37
N ASP A 151 -1.22 15.59 4.03
CA ASP A 151 -0.24 16.54 3.50
C ASP A 151 1.17 15.95 3.38
N ALA A 152 1.45 14.86 4.11
CA ALA A 152 2.71 14.11 3.98
C ALA A 152 2.73 13.15 2.78
N GLN A 153 1.63 12.99 2.06
CA GLN A 153 1.54 12.16 0.84
C GLN A 153 1.94 12.98 -0.40
N LEU A 154 2.14 12.29 -1.52
CA LEU A 154 2.31 12.97 -2.79
C LEU A 154 1.05 13.79 -3.14
N PRO A 155 1.21 14.96 -3.75
CA PRO A 155 0.08 15.77 -4.20
C PRO A 155 -0.85 14.99 -5.12
N GLU A 156 -2.16 15.21 -5.01
CA GLU A 156 -3.17 14.47 -5.77
C GLU A 156 -2.98 14.57 -7.29
N ASN A 157 -2.57 15.73 -7.79
CA ASN A 157 -2.27 15.92 -9.20
C ASN A 157 -1.11 15.04 -9.69
N VAL A 158 -0.11 14.77 -8.85
CA VAL A 158 1.00 13.87 -9.15
C VAL A 158 0.52 12.42 -9.17
N LEU A 159 -0.29 12.03 -8.20
CA LEU A 159 -0.89 10.69 -8.15
C LEU A 159 -1.80 10.44 -9.36
N ARG A 160 -2.65 11.40 -9.72
CA ARG A 160 -3.54 11.31 -10.90
C ARG A 160 -2.75 11.22 -12.20
N ALA A 161 -1.67 11.98 -12.32
CA ALA A 161 -0.82 11.94 -13.51
C ALA A 161 -0.06 10.60 -13.67
N ALA A 162 0.21 9.91 -12.58
CA ALA A 162 0.87 8.60 -12.59
C ALA A 162 -0.09 7.43 -12.79
N ALA A 163 -1.39 7.62 -12.53
CA ALA A 163 -2.38 6.55 -12.56
C ALA A 163 -2.89 6.29 -13.97
N ASP A 164 -3.01 5.00 -14.35
CA ASP A 164 -3.67 4.57 -15.58
C ASP A 164 -5.20 4.59 -15.43
N PHE A 165 -5.68 4.37 -14.21
CA PHE A 165 -7.10 4.40 -13.86
C PHE A 165 -7.33 5.18 -12.57
N VAL A 166 -8.44 5.94 -12.52
CA VAL A 166 -8.85 6.65 -11.31
C VAL A 166 -10.26 6.20 -10.91
N ILE A 167 -10.41 5.76 -9.67
CA ILE A 167 -11.70 5.45 -9.05
C ILE A 167 -12.03 6.57 -8.07
N GLU A 168 -13.06 7.32 -8.36
CA GLU A 168 -13.54 8.36 -7.45
C GLU A 168 -14.32 7.73 -6.30
N ASN A 169 -13.85 7.96 -5.07
CA ASN A 169 -14.47 7.48 -3.84
C ASN A 169 -15.13 8.64 -3.08
N ASP A 170 -15.99 9.36 -3.77
CA ASP A 170 -16.68 10.58 -3.31
C ASP A 170 -18.14 10.34 -2.90
N GLY A 171 -18.63 9.13 -3.09
CA GLY A 171 -20.04 8.75 -2.89
C GLY A 171 -20.23 7.64 -1.87
N THR A 172 -21.30 6.88 -2.09
CA THR A 172 -21.69 5.73 -1.27
C THR A 172 -20.81 4.51 -1.52
N LEU A 173 -20.83 3.56 -0.59
CA LEU A 173 -20.13 2.27 -0.76
C LEU A 173 -20.63 1.53 -2.02
N GLN A 174 -21.91 1.59 -2.31
CA GLN A 174 -22.49 0.97 -3.51
C GLN A 174 -21.94 1.57 -4.79
N GLN A 175 -21.82 2.91 -4.87
CA GLN A 175 -21.21 3.58 -6.03
C GLN A 175 -19.73 3.22 -6.18
N MET A 176 -19.00 3.14 -5.08
CA MET A 176 -17.62 2.68 -5.09
C MET A 176 -17.50 1.25 -5.60
N GLN A 177 -18.35 0.33 -5.15
CA GLN A 177 -18.39 -1.04 -5.64
C GLN A 177 -18.70 -1.12 -7.14
N GLN A 178 -19.64 -0.33 -7.64
CA GLN A 178 -19.96 -0.26 -9.08
C GLN A 178 -18.75 0.20 -9.91
N ARG A 179 -18.06 1.24 -9.47
CA ARG A 179 -16.83 1.74 -10.14
C ARG A 179 -15.70 0.70 -10.12
N CYS A 180 -15.49 0.03 -8.99
CA CYS A 180 -14.52 -1.07 -8.89
C CYS A 180 -14.88 -2.22 -9.83
N ASN A 181 -16.17 -2.61 -9.91
CA ASN A 181 -16.61 -3.69 -10.77
C ASN A 181 -16.42 -3.36 -12.26
N ALA A 182 -16.69 -2.12 -12.66
CA ALA A 182 -16.47 -1.67 -14.03
C ALA A 182 -14.97 -1.76 -14.41
N LEU A 183 -14.08 -1.30 -13.52
CA LEU A 183 -12.63 -1.43 -13.75
C LEU A 183 -12.20 -2.89 -13.81
N LEU A 184 -12.68 -3.74 -12.90
CA LEU A 184 -12.36 -5.18 -12.90
C LEU A 184 -12.80 -5.87 -14.19
N THR A 185 -13.95 -5.49 -14.73
CA THR A 185 -14.43 -6.02 -16.02
C THR A 185 -13.44 -5.66 -17.13
N ALA A 186 -12.96 -4.41 -17.17
CA ALA A 186 -11.97 -3.97 -18.14
C ALA A 186 -10.64 -4.73 -18.01
N LEU A 187 -10.11 -4.85 -16.77
CA LEU A 187 -8.86 -5.57 -16.50
C LEU A 187 -8.98 -7.07 -16.80
N ARG A 188 -10.14 -7.69 -16.52
CA ARG A 188 -10.41 -9.08 -16.88
C ARG A 188 -10.39 -9.28 -18.40
N LYS A 189 -11.08 -8.39 -19.12
CA LYS A 189 -11.08 -8.44 -20.60
C LYS A 189 -9.66 -8.35 -21.15
N GLU A 190 -8.83 -7.49 -20.62
CA GLU A 190 -7.43 -7.35 -21.01
C GLU A 190 -6.60 -8.61 -20.66
N ALA A 191 -6.72 -9.12 -19.43
CA ALA A 191 -5.89 -10.22 -18.93
C ALA A 191 -6.27 -11.59 -19.52
N TYR A 192 -7.57 -11.84 -19.74
CA TYR A 192 -8.10 -13.16 -20.15
C TYR A 192 -8.57 -13.21 -21.61
N GLY A 193 -8.63 -12.07 -22.31
CA GLY A 193 -9.28 -11.96 -23.59
C GLY A 193 -10.80 -11.87 -23.47
N GLU A 194 -11.51 -11.66 -24.56
CA GLU A 194 -12.98 -11.68 -24.55
C GLU A 194 -13.45 -13.10 -24.26
N THR A 195 -13.79 -13.39 -23.02
CA THR A 195 -14.72 -14.47 -22.75
C THR A 195 -16.12 -13.93 -23.01
N SER A 196 -16.66 -14.27 -24.15
CA SER A 196 -18.09 -14.18 -24.42
C SER A 196 -18.78 -15.10 -23.42
N ASP A 197 -19.19 -14.58 -22.26
CA ASP A 197 -20.24 -15.22 -21.47
C ASP A 197 -21.58 -14.84 -22.07
N GLU A 198 -21.89 -15.49 -23.20
CA GLU A 198 -23.26 -15.81 -23.56
C GLU A 198 -23.60 -17.16 -22.91
N LYS A 199 -24.30 -17.11 -21.77
CA LYS A 199 -25.49 -17.94 -21.52
C LYS A 199 -26.14 -17.56 -20.23
#